data_69bc6761f4b2cbc1ae53f1c3f0ca66f8
#
_entry.id   69bc6761f4b2cbc1ae53f1c3f0ca66f8
#
_cell.length_a   1.000
_cell.length_b   1.000
_cell.length_c   1.000
_cell.angle_alpha   90.00
_cell.angle_beta   90.00
_cell.angle_gamma   90.00
#
_symmetry.space_group_name_H-M   'P 1'
#
loop_
_entity.id
_entity.type
_entity.pdbx_description
1 polymer ?
#
loop_
_entity_poly.entity_id
_entity_poly.type
_entity_poly.pdbx_seq_one_letter_code
_entity_poly.pdbx_strand_id
1 'polypeptide(L)'
;MKGKIIEMRLMSVMMLLALMWAGCNDEEPTPTEVLVSSLSVRGEFIEDGGSSQMSVIVTPEDATNQKVDWSVSNQEVATIDETGVLTAVTNGIVTVTATATDGSAVTATKSIRVSGVQGPIVLVESISLSVEDITDGREKQFSVEVLPTNATNKDVEWLVSDESIAEISEEGLLKPLKNGSVKVKVEAKDGSGVQTEEEIVITGVADVSDGIVVDNSNDLLSAIANASPGDKIYLRGGNYAFGSTISFNKDGQEGNLISLIAYPNDSERPVFDFSAMSENSSNRGIQLSGDYWYVKGIDVFNAGDNGMFISGSNNLIEFCYFYENSDSGLQIGNGAANNTVLNCDSYYNADSSIENADGFACKLDAGDGNKFIGCRAWQNLDDGWDGYLRGTDNITTTYENCWAFLNGKLKDGSVGGGDGNGFKTGGSDDKLLKHHAVYTNCIAAGNVVDGFDHNSNRGDVVLYNCGAHGNGRNINFGTGNIANSLTIKNTFSFEGGGDSYEATTTDISNNGWQIGLTTNASDFVSVDIELLKSPRKTDGSLPDIDYLKLVSGSDLIDQGVNVGLDFSGAAPDIGPFEFEN
;
A
#
# COMPACT_ATOMS: atom_id res chain seq x y z
N MET A 1 7.23 -22.64 72.73
CA MET A 1 6.88 -22.34 74.15
C MET A 1 5.38 -22.09 74.12
N LYS A 2 4.65 -23.06 74.65
CA LYS A 2 3.85 -23.01 75.91
C LYS A 2 2.73 -21.98 75.78
N GLY A 3 1.45 -22.22 75.94
CA GLY A 3 0.67 -23.32 76.48
C GLY A 3 -0.78 -22.94 76.37
N LYS A 4 -1.68 -23.83 76.06
CA LYS A 4 -2.44 -24.67 77.04
C LYS A 4 -3.10 -23.78 78.10
N ILE A 5 -4.40 -23.84 78.40
CA ILE A 5 -5.17 -24.95 79.01
C ILE A 5 -6.58 -24.43 79.29
N ILE A 6 -7.65 -25.07 78.88
CA ILE A 6 -8.47 -26.05 79.67
C ILE A 6 -9.57 -25.37 80.47
N GLU A 7 -10.73 -25.83 80.21
CA GLU A 7 -11.76 -26.61 80.95
C GLU A 7 -12.75 -25.75 81.75
N MET A 8 -13.91 -26.06 81.95
CA MET A 8 -14.75 -27.23 82.07
C MET A 8 -15.96 -26.89 82.99
N ARG A 9 -17.10 -27.39 82.59
CA ARG A 9 -18.14 -27.98 83.48
C ARG A 9 -18.77 -27.20 84.62
N LEU A 10 -20.12 -27.25 84.74
CA LEU A 10 -20.91 -28.08 85.65
C LEU A 10 -22.41 -27.74 85.53
N MET A 11 -23.21 -28.59 85.16
CA MET A 11 -24.19 -29.53 85.77
C MET A 11 -24.57 -29.28 87.24
N SER A 12 -25.87 -29.14 87.50
CA SER A 12 -26.67 -29.75 88.57
C SER A 12 -28.08 -29.13 88.54
N VAL A 13 -29.14 -29.83 88.38
CA VAL A 13 -29.87 -30.93 88.99
C VAL A 13 -30.65 -30.50 90.28
N MET A 14 -31.94 -30.89 90.24
CA MET A 14 -32.91 -31.18 91.33
C MET A 14 -33.73 -30.01 91.90
N MET A 15 -34.96 -30.11 92.26
CA MET A 15 -35.98 -31.20 92.41
C MET A 15 -37.24 -30.60 93.05
N LEU A 16 -38.37 -31.06 92.51
CA LEU A 16 -39.70 -31.25 93.17
C LEU A 16 -40.07 -30.46 94.39
N LEU A 17 -41.25 -29.82 94.36
CA LEU A 17 -42.31 -30.20 95.27
C LEU A 17 -43.71 -29.77 94.78
N ALA A 18 -44.61 -30.72 94.70
CA ALA A 18 -46.00 -30.54 94.44
C ALA A 18 -46.78 -30.07 95.68
N LEU A 19 -47.76 -29.21 95.45
CA LEU A 19 -48.97 -29.19 96.26
C LEU A 19 -50.15 -28.65 95.46
N MET A 20 -51.19 -29.49 95.44
CA MET A 20 -52.52 -29.21 94.89
C MET A 20 -53.19 -28.04 95.58
N TRP A 21 -53.91 -27.20 94.87
CA TRP A 21 -55.26 -26.84 95.22
C TRP A 21 -56.10 -26.42 94.02
N ALA A 22 -57.33 -26.96 93.99
CA ALA A 22 -58.32 -26.79 92.96
C ALA A 22 -59.02 -25.43 93.00
N GLY A 23 -59.44 -24.99 91.92
CA GLY A 23 -60.54 -24.03 91.81
C GLY A 23 -60.57 -23.09 90.64
N CYS A 24 -61.64 -23.27 89.87
CA CYS A 24 -62.30 -22.38 88.93
C CYS A 24 -61.65 -22.20 87.55
N ASN A 25 -62.40 -22.69 86.58
CA ASN A 25 -62.34 -22.35 85.17
C ASN A 25 -62.57 -20.84 84.96
N ASP A 26 -61.62 -20.19 84.30
CA ASP A 26 -61.85 -19.11 83.40
C ASP A 26 -61.00 -19.45 82.14
N GLU A 27 -61.67 -19.95 81.10
CA GLU A 27 -61.08 -20.05 79.75
C GLU A 27 -60.82 -18.62 79.30
N GLU A 28 -59.52 -18.18 79.35
CA GLU A 28 -59.10 -17.06 78.50
C GLU A 28 -59.30 -17.45 77.00
N PRO A 29 -59.92 -16.60 76.22
CA PRO A 29 -60.02 -16.88 74.77
C PRO A 29 -58.63 -17.00 74.19
N THR A 30 -58.27 -18.15 73.64
CA THR A 30 -57.09 -18.32 72.77
C THR A 30 -57.05 -17.17 71.81
N PRO A 31 -55.93 -16.42 71.73
CA PRO A 31 -55.81 -15.36 70.73
C PRO A 31 -56.07 -15.95 69.35
N THR A 32 -57.02 -15.39 68.62
CA THR A 32 -57.32 -15.78 67.26
C THR A 32 -56.07 -15.49 66.44
N GLU A 33 -55.45 -16.56 65.92
CA GLU A 33 -54.25 -16.43 65.11
C GLU A 33 -54.61 -15.71 63.80
N VAL A 34 -53.99 -14.54 63.56
CA VAL A 34 -54.18 -13.74 62.34
C VAL A 34 -53.15 -14.23 61.32
N LEU A 35 -53.62 -14.95 60.28
CA LEU A 35 -52.74 -15.47 59.25
C LEU A 35 -52.40 -14.43 58.16
N VAL A 36 -51.28 -14.63 57.53
CA VAL A 36 -50.83 -13.84 56.37
C VAL A 36 -51.77 -14.05 55.19
N SER A 37 -52.28 -12.96 54.64
CA SER A 37 -53.20 -12.97 53.50
C SER A 37 -52.51 -12.63 52.15
N SER A 38 -51.44 -11.85 52.22
CA SER A 38 -50.58 -11.58 51.03
C SER A 38 -49.14 -11.16 51.44
N LEU A 39 -48.21 -11.43 50.51
CA LEU A 39 -46.80 -11.00 50.61
C LEU A 39 -46.45 -10.14 49.40
N SER A 40 -45.48 -9.23 49.57
CA SER A 40 -44.86 -8.48 48.46
C SER A 40 -43.38 -8.40 48.66
N VAL A 41 -42.59 -9.00 47.73
CA VAL A 41 -41.10 -9.03 47.79
C VAL A 41 -40.55 -7.75 47.20
N ARG A 42 -39.62 -7.11 47.92
CA ARG A 42 -38.84 -5.95 47.47
C ARG A 42 -37.35 -6.26 47.50
N GLY A 43 -36.58 -5.58 46.66
CA GLY A 43 -35.12 -5.69 46.55
C GLY A 43 -34.67 -5.10 45.22
N GLU A 44 -33.42 -4.80 45.10
CA GLU A 44 -32.83 -4.22 43.90
C GLU A 44 -32.06 -5.28 43.10
N PHE A 45 -31.78 -4.98 41.81
CA PHE A 45 -30.91 -5.80 40.98
C PHE A 45 -29.48 -5.76 41.53
N ILE A 46 -28.70 -6.82 41.28
CA ILE A 46 -27.28 -6.82 41.57
C ILE A 46 -26.53 -6.46 40.30
N GLU A 47 -25.82 -5.33 40.28
CA GLU A 47 -25.12 -4.83 39.10
C GLU A 47 -23.59 -4.90 39.23
N ASP A 48 -23.08 -5.15 40.42
CA ASP A 48 -21.65 -5.17 40.79
C ASP A 48 -21.11 -6.55 41.15
N GLY A 49 -21.90 -7.61 40.97
CA GLY A 49 -21.55 -8.97 41.37
C GLY A 49 -21.52 -9.20 42.90
N GLY A 50 -22.03 -8.24 43.68
CA GLY A 50 -22.07 -8.30 45.14
C GLY A 50 -23.35 -8.96 45.68
N SER A 51 -24.04 -8.26 46.60
CA SER A 51 -25.27 -8.75 47.24
C SER A 51 -26.33 -7.66 47.29
N SER A 52 -27.60 -8.08 47.41
CA SER A 52 -28.77 -7.20 47.57
C SER A 52 -29.63 -7.69 48.71
N GLN A 53 -30.05 -6.77 49.61
CA GLN A 53 -30.99 -7.11 50.66
C GLN A 53 -32.41 -7.19 50.13
N MET A 54 -33.00 -8.37 50.19
CA MET A 54 -34.41 -8.60 49.97
C MET A 54 -35.22 -8.29 51.21
N SER A 55 -36.40 -7.75 51.04
CA SER A 55 -37.37 -7.55 52.11
C SER A 55 -38.77 -7.94 51.65
N VAL A 56 -39.64 -8.21 52.63
CA VAL A 56 -41.02 -8.58 52.35
C VAL A 56 -41.97 -7.65 53.10
N ILE A 57 -43.06 -7.27 52.43
CA ILE A 57 -44.19 -6.62 53.11
C ILE A 57 -45.25 -7.72 53.34
N VAL A 58 -45.65 -7.84 54.59
CA VAL A 58 -46.63 -8.80 55.02
C VAL A 58 -47.97 -8.10 55.24
N THR A 59 -49.06 -8.67 54.76
CA THR A 59 -50.40 -8.15 54.95
C THR A 59 -51.28 -9.28 55.53
N PRO A 60 -52.07 -9.04 56.57
CA PRO A 60 -52.18 -7.77 57.28
C PRO A 60 -51.00 -7.53 58.21
N GLU A 61 -50.75 -6.27 58.59
CA GLU A 61 -49.61 -5.87 59.44
C GLU A 61 -49.66 -6.48 60.85
N ASP A 62 -50.83 -6.88 61.35
CA ASP A 62 -51.08 -7.55 62.62
C ASP A 62 -51.07 -9.09 62.54
N ALA A 63 -50.60 -9.64 61.42
CA ALA A 63 -50.39 -11.07 61.30
C ALA A 63 -49.53 -11.61 62.46
N THR A 64 -49.98 -12.71 63.13
CA THR A 64 -49.40 -13.22 64.37
C THR A 64 -47.97 -13.76 64.15
N ASN A 65 -47.71 -14.31 62.98
CA ASN A 65 -46.35 -14.71 62.55
C ASN A 65 -46.06 -14.10 61.19
N GLN A 66 -45.12 -13.16 61.12
CA GLN A 66 -44.70 -12.44 59.90
C GLN A 66 -43.40 -13.00 59.28
N LYS A 67 -42.90 -14.12 59.79
CA LYS A 67 -41.69 -14.75 59.28
C LYS A 67 -41.93 -15.38 57.90
N VAL A 68 -40.91 -15.31 57.06
CA VAL A 68 -40.93 -15.95 55.73
C VAL A 68 -39.70 -16.81 55.56
N ASP A 69 -39.84 -17.86 54.77
CA ASP A 69 -38.73 -18.64 54.24
C ASP A 69 -38.36 -18.09 52.86
N TRP A 70 -37.10 -17.88 52.65
CA TRP A 70 -36.56 -17.39 51.41
C TRP A 70 -36.03 -18.53 50.52
N SER A 71 -36.28 -18.46 49.24
CA SER A 71 -35.70 -19.37 48.24
C SER A 71 -35.43 -18.67 46.92
N VAL A 72 -34.61 -19.30 46.10
CA VAL A 72 -34.28 -18.83 44.75
C VAL A 72 -34.52 -19.91 43.72
N SER A 73 -34.88 -19.53 42.51
CA SER A 73 -35.18 -20.48 41.40
C SER A 73 -33.90 -21.16 40.86
N ASN A 74 -32.72 -20.54 41.02
CA ASN A 74 -31.45 -21.07 40.55
C ASN A 74 -30.29 -20.60 41.45
N GLN A 75 -29.74 -21.54 42.24
CA GLN A 75 -28.62 -21.27 43.13
C GLN A 75 -27.28 -21.08 42.40
N GLU A 76 -27.17 -21.46 41.13
CA GLU A 76 -25.99 -21.19 40.31
C GLU A 76 -25.92 -19.72 39.88
N VAL A 77 -27.05 -19.00 39.89
CA VAL A 77 -27.11 -17.58 39.59
C VAL A 77 -26.96 -16.73 40.86
N ALA A 78 -27.71 -17.05 41.91
CA ALA A 78 -27.59 -16.38 43.22
C ALA A 78 -28.08 -17.28 44.33
N THR A 79 -27.54 -17.09 45.53
CA THR A 79 -28.00 -17.74 46.77
C THR A 79 -28.67 -16.71 47.68
N ILE A 80 -29.65 -17.14 48.51
CA ILE A 80 -30.30 -16.29 49.49
C ILE A 80 -30.24 -16.92 50.85
N ASP A 81 -29.97 -16.12 51.86
CA ASP A 81 -29.93 -16.62 53.24
C ASP A 81 -31.28 -16.39 53.97
N GLU A 82 -31.38 -16.90 55.22
CA GLU A 82 -32.57 -16.79 56.07
C GLU A 82 -32.94 -15.32 56.41
N THR A 83 -31.98 -14.39 56.29
CA THR A 83 -32.19 -12.96 56.54
C THR A 83 -32.60 -12.19 55.28
N GLY A 84 -32.67 -12.87 54.14
CA GLY A 84 -33.04 -12.29 52.87
C GLY A 84 -31.89 -11.59 52.15
N VAL A 85 -30.63 -11.87 52.45
CA VAL A 85 -29.47 -11.39 51.71
C VAL A 85 -29.27 -12.27 50.47
N LEU A 86 -29.54 -11.71 49.29
CA LEU A 86 -29.30 -12.35 48.02
C LEU A 86 -27.87 -12.06 47.56
N THR A 87 -27.05 -13.09 47.41
CA THR A 87 -25.64 -13.00 46.97
C THR A 87 -25.46 -13.56 45.59
N ALA A 88 -24.81 -12.80 44.72
CA ALA A 88 -24.51 -13.19 43.34
C ALA A 88 -23.51 -14.37 43.29
N VAL A 89 -23.71 -15.30 42.35
CA VAL A 89 -22.81 -16.42 42.03
C VAL A 89 -22.35 -16.33 40.56
N THR A 90 -23.29 -16.14 39.64
CA THR A 90 -22.99 -15.88 38.21
C THR A 90 -23.97 -14.87 37.65
N ASN A 91 -23.62 -14.26 36.50
CA ASN A 91 -24.52 -13.36 35.79
C ASN A 91 -25.75 -14.12 35.28
N GLY A 92 -26.96 -13.55 35.45
CA GLY A 92 -28.19 -14.18 35.03
C GLY A 92 -29.44 -13.53 35.58
N ILE A 93 -30.56 -14.23 35.53
CA ILE A 93 -31.83 -13.82 36.12
C ILE A 93 -32.25 -14.92 37.09
N VAL A 94 -32.61 -14.55 38.29
CA VAL A 94 -33.10 -15.45 39.34
C VAL A 94 -34.45 -14.94 39.89
N THR A 95 -35.37 -15.85 40.17
CA THR A 95 -36.60 -15.51 40.87
C THR A 95 -36.45 -15.81 42.36
N VAL A 96 -36.55 -14.75 43.16
CA VAL A 96 -36.59 -14.85 44.64
C VAL A 96 -38.02 -15.07 45.05
N THR A 97 -38.22 -16.04 45.96
CA THR A 97 -39.53 -16.40 46.51
C THR A 97 -39.52 -16.26 48.02
N ALA A 98 -40.47 -15.56 48.59
CA ALA A 98 -40.78 -15.54 50.02
C ALA A 98 -42.03 -16.36 50.29
N THR A 99 -41.99 -17.26 51.28
CA THR A 99 -43.10 -18.12 51.69
C THR A 99 -43.42 -17.89 53.15
N ALA A 100 -44.67 -17.56 53.47
CA ALA A 100 -45.10 -17.38 54.89
C ALA A 100 -44.95 -18.68 55.71
N THR A 101 -44.45 -18.54 56.94
CA THR A 101 -44.25 -19.69 57.86
C THR A 101 -45.36 -19.86 58.89
N ASP A 102 -46.46 -19.13 58.77
CA ASP A 102 -47.63 -19.15 59.66
C ASP A 102 -48.67 -20.23 59.34
N GLY A 103 -48.38 -21.08 58.35
CA GLY A 103 -49.27 -22.11 57.87
C GLY A 103 -50.25 -21.66 56.75
N SER A 104 -50.28 -20.38 56.39
CA SER A 104 -51.10 -19.86 55.29
C SER A 104 -50.64 -20.31 53.91
N ALA A 105 -49.37 -20.73 53.78
CA ALA A 105 -48.70 -21.08 52.53
C ALA A 105 -48.71 -19.94 51.47
N VAL A 106 -48.90 -18.70 51.88
CA VAL A 106 -48.85 -17.54 50.99
C VAL A 106 -47.44 -17.31 50.50
N THR A 107 -47.30 -17.15 49.18
CA THR A 107 -46.00 -16.89 48.55
C THR A 107 -46.03 -15.61 47.72
N ALA A 108 -44.87 -14.97 47.58
CA ALA A 108 -44.66 -13.88 46.62
C ALA A 108 -43.26 -14.03 45.99
N THR A 109 -43.18 -13.60 44.75
CA THR A 109 -41.96 -13.74 43.96
C THR A 109 -41.51 -12.40 43.40
N LYS A 110 -40.20 -12.27 43.15
CA LYS A 110 -39.58 -11.14 42.42
C LYS A 110 -38.43 -11.64 41.56
N SER A 111 -38.43 -11.25 40.31
CA SER A 111 -37.32 -11.51 39.40
C SER A 111 -36.18 -10.50 39.62
N ILE A 112 -34.99 -10.96 39.85
CA ILE A 112 -33.78 -10.15 40.08
C ILE A 112 -32.79 -10.47 38.96
N ARG A 113 -32.26 -9.42 38.31
CA ARG A 113 -31.13 -9.54 37.40
C ARG A 113 -29.83 -9.45 38.22
N VAL A 114 -28.93 -10.38 37.97
CA VAL A 114 -27.57 -10.40 38.50
C VAL A 114 -26.60 -10.14 37.37
N SER A 115 -25.75 -9.13 37.55
CA SER A 115 -24.69 -8.74 36.60
C SER A 115 -23.46 -8.28 37.37
N GLY A 116 -22.33 -8.07 36.66
CA GLY A 116 -21.09 -7.61 37.28
C GLY A 116 -20.27 -8.70 37.99
N VAL A 117 -20.72 -9.98 37.98
CA VAL A 117 -19.90 -11.08 38.50
C VAL A 117 -18.75 -11.31 37.54
N GLN A 118 -17.53 -11.06 37.99
CA GLN A 118 -16.31 -11.33 37.22
C GLN A 118 -16.03 -12.83 37.25
N GLY A 119 -15.81 -13.39 36.06
CA GLY A 119 -15.31 -14.78 35.96
C GLY A 119 -13.91 -14.92 36.54
N PRO A 120 -13.43 -16.13 36.70
CA PRO A 120 -12.05 -16.34 37.12
C PRO A 120 -11.10 -15.68 36.14
N ILE A 121 -10.12 -14.93 36.66
CA ILE A 121 -9.07 -14.33 35.84
C ILE A 121 -8.25 -15.48 35.24
N VAL A 122 -8.20 -15.53 33.90
CA VAL A 122 -7.34 -16.45 33.16
C VAL A 122 -6.13 -15.63 32.68
N LEU A 123 -4.98 -15.95 33.21
CA LEU A 123 -3.73 -15.27 32.84
C LEU A 123 -3.15 -15.84 31.55
N VAL A 124 -2.28 -15.05 30.91
CA VAL A 124 -1.46 -15.48 29.79
C VAL A 124 -0.48 -16.55 30.25
N GLU A 125 -0.38 -17.64 29.51
CA GLU A 125 0.54 -18.77 29.79
C GLU A 125 1.74 -18.79 28.85
N SER A 126 1.54 -18.31 27.59
CA SER A 126 2.62 -18.20 26.59
C SER A 126 2.33 -17.13 25.56
N ILE A 127 3.41 -16.58 25.01
CA ILE A 127 3.42 -15.66 23.85
C ILE A 127 4.34 -16.26 22.81
N SER A 128 3.86 -16.39 21.57
CA SER A 128 4.68 -16.74 20.40
C SER A 128 4.87 -15.49 19.55
N LEU A 129 6.12 -15.11 19.33
CA LEU A 129 6.52 -13.96 18.54
C LEU A 129 6.88 -14.40 17.12
N SER A 130 6.32 -13.73 16.11
CA SER A 130 6.67 -13.94 14.69
C SER A 130 7.37 -12.71 14.16
N VAL A 131 8.67 -12.83 13.95
CA VAL A 131 9.55 -11.79 13.41
C VAL A 131 10.44 -12.38 12.31
N GLU A 132 11.01 -11.52 11.49
CA GLU A 132 11.98 -11.89 10.46
C GLU A 132 12.99 -10.76 10.27
N ASP A 133 14.15 -11.06 9.68
CA ASP A 133 15.16 -10.07 9.35
C ASP A 133 14.63 -9.03 8.36
N ILE A 134 15.10 -7.80 8.49
CA ILE A 134 14.78 -6.70 7.57
C ILE A 134 16.00 -6.46 6.68
N THR A 135 15.82 -6.67 5.38
CA THR A 135 16.92 -6.58 4.39
C THR A 135 16.85 -5.34 3.50
N ASP A 136 15.71 -4.62 3.52
CA ASP A 136 15.43 -3.45 2.66
C ASP A 136 15.34 -2.13 3.46
N GLY A 137 15.54 -2.18 4.78
CA GLY A 137 15.48 -1.02 5.67
C GLY A 137 14.11 -0.38 5.82
N ARG A 138 13.03 -1.06 5.40
CA ARG A 138 11.64 -0.55 5.47
C ARG A 138 10.95 -1.00 6.75
N GLU A 139 9.87 -0.27 7.10
CA GLU A 139 9.00 -0.65 8.21
C GLU A 139 8.39 -2.04 7.99
N LYS A 140 8.29 -2.82 9.08
CA LYS A 140 7.77 -4.18 9.04
C LYS A 140 6.79 -4.44 10.17
N GLN A 141 5.62 -4.98 9.82
CA GLN A 141 4.62 -5.38 10.80
C GLN A 141 4.97 -6.76 11.36
N PHE A 142 5.16 -6.84 12.68
CA PHE A 142 5.34 -8.09 13.42
C PHE A 142 4.03 -8.51 14.11
N SER A 143 3.93 -9.76 14.48
CA SER A 143 2.72 -10.31 15.10
C SER A 143 3.04 -11.23 16.27
N VAL A 144 2.07 -11.34 17.17
CA VAL A 144 2.14 -12.24 18.33
C VAL A 144 0.90 -13.12 18.40
N GLU A 145 1.08 -14.33 18.90
CA GLU A 145 -0.01 -15.19 19.35
C GLU A 145 0.05 -15.34 20.88
N VAL A 146 -1.07 -15.03 21.54
CA VAL A 146 -1.20 -15.08 23.02
C VAL A 146 -2.09 -16.23 23.40
N LEU A 147 -1.59 -17.13 24.25
CA LEU A 147 -2.31 -18.30 24.75
C LEU A 147 -2.44 -18.26 26.29
N PRO A 148 -3.52 -18.82 26.85
CA PRO A 148 -4.64 -19.43 26.13
C PRO A 148 -5.52 -18.39 25.44
N THR A 149 -6.27 -18.79 24.42
CA THR A 149 -7.14 -17.89 23.63
C THR A 149 -8.24 -17.22 24.45
N ASN A 150 -8.59 -17.78 25.62
CA ASN A 150 -9.54 -17.23 26.60
C ASN A 150 -8.88 -16.46 27.75
N ALA A 151 -7.61 -16.07 27.64
CA ALA A 151 -6.97 -15.18 28.60
C ALA A 151 -7.80 -13.89 28.78
N THR A 152 -7.96 -13.46 30.04
CA THR A 152 -8.85 -12.33 30.39
C THR A 152 -8.36 -11.01 29.82
N ASN A 153 -7.05 -10.81 29.81
CA ASN A 153 -6.37 -9.70 29.12
C ASN A 153 -5.26 -10.28 28.25
N LYS A 154 -5.25 -9.93 26.95
CA LYS A 154 -4.26 -10.36 25.96
C LYS A 154 -3.38 -9.22 25.46
N ASP A 155 -3.51 -8.06 26.06
CA ASP A 155 -2.68 -6.91 25.70
C ASP A 155 -1.22 -7.21 25.97
N VAL A 156 -0.37 -6.77 25.06
CA VAL A 156 1.08 -6.93 25.19
C VAL A 156 1.77 -5.58 25.10
N GLU A 157 2.99 -5.54 25.59
CA GLU A 157 3.92 -4.43 25.40
C GLU A 157 5.04 -4.86 24.48
N TRP A 158 5.29 -4.06 23.44
CA TRP A 158 6.39 -4.24 22.50
C TRP A 158 7.58 -3.39 22.91
N LEU A 159 8.75 -3.96 22.86
CA LEU A 159 10.01 -3.29 23.23
C LEU A 159 11.11 -3.70 22.26
N VAL A 160 12.07 -2.82 22.06
CA VAL A 160 13.33 -3.11 21.36
C VAL A 160 14.52 -2.91 22.29
N SER A 161 15.57 -3.69 22.10
CA SER A 161 16.76 -3.62 22.97
C SER A 161 17.62 -2.37 22.73
N ASP A 162 17.48 -1.72 21.57
CA ASP A 162 18.23 -0.52 21.20
C ASP A 162 17.39 0.39 20.30
N GLU A 163 16.84 1.44 20.89
CA GLU A 163 16.03 2.45 20.19
C GLU A 163 16.83 3.30 19.19
N SER A 164 18.16 3.24 19.22
CA SER A 164 18.99 3.89 18.20
C SER A 164 19.10 3.07 16.91
N ILE A 165 18.71 1.79 16.94
CA ILE A 165 18.71 0.89 15.79
C ILE A 165 17.29 0.75 15.20
N ALA A 166 16.26 0.69 16.04
CA ALA A 166 14.87 0.60 15.60
C ALA A 166 13.89 1.12 16.66
N GLU A 167 12.75 1.62 16.22
CA GLU A 167 11.56 1.91 17.03
C GLU A 167 10.48 0.86 16.76
N ILE A 168 9.64 0.55 17.77
CA ILE A 168 8.49 -0.33 17.56
C ILE A 168 7.23 0.29 18.17
N SER A 169 6.11 0.24 17.45
CA SER A 169 4.83 0.77 17.91
C SER A 169 4.12 -0.19 18.88
N GLU A 170 3.07 0.29 19.54
CA GLU A 170 2.20 -0.53 20.40
C GLU A 170 1.48 -1.65 19.64
N GLU A 171 1.31 -1.51 18.31
CA GLU A 171 0.71 -2.50 17.43
C GLU A 171 1.74 -3.46 16.82
N GLY A 172 3.04 -3.31 17.14
CA GLY A 172 4.11 -4.17 16.65
C GLY A 172 4.65 -3.79 15.25
N LEU A 173 4.43 -2.53 14.79
CA LEU A 173 5.08 -2.01 13.58
C LEU A 173 6.52 -1.57 13.96
N LEU A 174 7.52 -2.29 13.45
CA LEU A 174 8.92 -1.95 13.65
C LEU A 174 9.40 -1.03 12.53
N LYS A 175 10.04 0.08 12.92
CA LYS A 175 10.65 1.08 12.05
C LYS A 175 12.17 1.03 12.23
N PRO A 176 12.91 0.58 11.22
CA PRO A 176 14.37 0.61 11.22
C PRO A 176 14.91 2.06 11.20
N LEU A 177 15.92 2.33 12.02
CA LEU A 177 16.64 3.63 12.04
C LEU A 177 18.07 3.48 11.57
N LYS A 178 18.68 2.28 11.76
CA LYS A 178 20.08 2.01 11.44
C LYS A 178 20.29 0.52 11.19
N ASN A 179 21.26 0.20 10.34
CA ASN A 179 21.73 -1.17 10.15
C ASN A 179 22.35 -1.71 11.45
N GLY A 180 22.01 -2.93 11.83
CA GLY A 180 22.50 -3.57 13.05
C GLY A 180 21.61 -4.73 13.50
N SER A 181 21.94 -5.36 14.63
CA SER A 181 21.10 -6.37 15.28
C SER A 181 20.33 -5.75 16.44
N VAL A 182 19.08 -6.10 16.60
CA VAL A 182 18.23 -5.66 17.71
C VAL A 182 17.35 -6.82 18.16
N LYS A 183 17.13 -6.92 19.48
CA LYS A 183 16.15 -7.85 20.03
C LYS A 183 14.78 -7.18 20.09
N VAL A 184 13.79 -7.84 19.57
CA VAL A 184 12.37 -7.49 19.74
C VAL A 184 11.83 -8.31 20.90
N LYS A 185 11.30 -7.65 21.93
CA LYS A 185 10.73 -8.25 23.12
C LYS A 185 9.25 -7.94 23.19
N VAL A 186 8.47 -8.92 23.65
CA VAL A 186 7.04 -8.78 23.95
C VAL A 186 6.74 -9.26 25.34
N GLU A 187 5.96 -8.50 26.13
CA GLU A 187 5.59 -8.80 27.51
C GLU A 187 4.07 -8.67 27.70
N ALA A 188 3.45 -9.64 28.39
CA ALA A 188 2.01 -9.60 28.71
C ALA A 188 1.69 -8.51 29.73
N LYS A 189 0.63 -7.73 29.48
CA LYS A 189 0.13 -6.67 30.41
C LYS A 189 -0.87 -7.16 31.45
N ASP A 190 -1.10 -8.48 31.56
CA ASP A 190 -2.06 -9.07 32.48
C ASP A 190 -1.49 -9.38 33.89
N GLY A 191 -0.20 -9.10 34.11
CA GLY A 191 0.50 -9.38 35.37
C GLY A 191 1.02 -10.80 35.48
N SER A 192 0.91 -11.66 34.47
CA SER A 192 1.50 -13.00 34.45
C SER A 192 3.02 -12.99 34.44
N GLY A 193 3.65 -11.91 33.94
CA GLY A 193 5.10 -11.81 33.70
C GLY A 193 5.59 -12.66 32.53
N VAL A 194 4.68 -13.17 31.70
CA VAL A 194 5.04 -13.91 30.47
C VAL A 194 5.61 -12.96 29.44
N GLN A 195 6.79 -13.30 28.93
CA GLN A 195 7.50 -12.54 27.92
C GLN A 195 8.24 -13.46 26.96
N THR A 196 8.54 -12.96 25.77
CA THR A 196 9.42 -13.60 24.78
C THR A 196 10.27 -12.57 24.08
N GLU A 197 11.43 -12.96 23.57
CA GLU A 197 12.29 -12.11 22.76
C GLU A 197 12.91 -12.89 21.60
N GLU A 198 13.10 -12.22 20.48
CA GLU A 198 13.81 -12.74 19.29
C GLU A 198 14.78 -11.68 18.79
N GLU A 199 15.95 -12.10 18.32
CA GLU A 199 16.94 -11.23 17.70
C GLU A 199 16.70 -11.21 16.19
N ILE A 200 16.68 -9.99 15.61
CA ILE A 200 16.60 -9.75 14.16
C ILE A 200 17.80 -8.95 13.70
N VAL A 201 18.18 -9.15 12.43
CA VAL A 201 19.19 -8.37 11.75
C VAL A 201 18.51 -7.38 10.82
N ILE A 202 18.88 -6.11 10.93
CA ILE A 202 18.40 -5.02 10.09
C ILE A 202 19.53 -4.62 9.15
N THR A 203 19.26 -4.68 7.84
CA THR A 203 20.13 -4.20 6.77
C THR A 203 19.31 -3.39 5.76
N GLY A 204 19.99 -2.70 4.85
CA GLY A 204 19.30 -1.91 3.82
C GLY A 204 18.79 -0.55 4.28
N VAL A 205 19.01 -0.14 5.53
CA VAL A 205 18.74 1.24 5.97
C VAL A 205 19.74 2.16 5.27
N ALA A 206 19.22 3.13 4.51
CA ALA A 206 20.05 4.06 3.78
C ALA A 206 20.73 5.07 4.73
N ASP A 207 22.00 5.32 4.49
CA ASP A 207 22.70 6.43 5.14
C ASP A 207 22.37 7.73 4.38
N VAL A 208 21.61 8.61 5.01
CA VAL A 208 21.22 9.93 4.49
C VAL A 208 21.93 11.06 5.22
N SER A 209 22.97 10.75 5.98
CA SER A 209 23.73 11.73 6.78
C SER A 209 24.54 12.73 5.94
N ASP A 210 24.71 12.44 4.65
CA ASP A 210 25.42 13.26 3.66
C ASP A 210 24.51 14.26 2.93
N GLY A 211 23.26 14.45 3.37
CA GLY A 211 22.30 15.36 2.77
C GLY A 211 21.35 15.98 3.78
N ILE A 212 20.40 16.74 3.28
CA ILE A 212 19.30 17.31 4.05
C ILE A 212 18.03 16.52 3.82
N VAL A 213 17.27 16.26 4.88
CA VAL A 213 15.96 15.62 4.79
C VAL A 213 14.89 16.70 4.86
N VAL A 214 13.94 16.67 3.93
CA VAL A 214 12.81 17.61 3.85
C VAL A 214 11.49 16.84 3.81
N ASP A 215 10.45 17.38 4.48
CA ASP A 215 9.15 16.74 4.64
C ASP A 215 7.97 17.66 4.33
N ASN A 216 8.22 18.88 3.85
CA ASN A 216 7.20 19.84 3.47
C ASN A 216 7.60 20.70 2.28
N SER A 217 6.61 21.29 1.60
CA SER A 217 6.81 22.07 0.36
C SER A 217 7.72 23.29 0.54
N ASN A 218 7.67 23.98 1.68
CA ASN A 218 8.46 25.20 1.88
C ASN A 218 9.94 24.90 2.06
N ASP A 219 10.27 23.87 2.84
CA ASP A 219 11.66 23.44 3.04
C ASP A 219 12.23 22.85 1.75
N LEU A 220 11.42 22.10 0.98
CA LEU A 220 11.80 21.61 -0.34
C LEU A 220 12.16 22.76 -1.29
N LEU A 221 11.28 23.77 -1.44
CA LEU A 221 11.55 24.93 -2.30
C LEU A 221 12.81 25.69 -1.85
N SER A 222 13.00 25.81 -0.54
CA SER A 222 14.21 26.44 0.02
C SER A 222 15.46 25.63 -0.28
N ALA A 223 15.39 24.31 -0.17
CA ALA A 223 16.51 23.42 -0.46
C ALA A 223 16.90 23.48 -1.94
N ILE A 224 15.92 23.40 -2.86
CA ILE A 224 16.16 23.54 -4.31
C ILE A 224 16.78 24.90 -4.66
N ALA A 225 16.25 25.99 -4.09
CA ALA A 225 16.72 27.35 -4.38
C ALA A 225 18.15 27.62 -3.91
N ASN A 226 18.63 26.93 -2.86
CA ASN A 226 19.96 27.10 -2.28
C ASN A 226 20.94 25.98 -2.66
N ALA A 227 20.51 25.01 -3.46
CA ALA A 227 21.33 23.86 -3.80
C ALA A 227 22.63 24.26 -4.53
N SER A 228 23.69 23.53 -4.27
CA SER A 228 25.02 23.65 -4.82
C SER A 228 25.54 22.30 -5.32
N PRO A 229 26.55 22.27 -6.20
CA PRO A 229 27.10 21.00 -6.70
C PRO A 229 27.47 20.04 -5.58
N GLY A 230 26.94 18.82 -5.62
CA GLY A 230 27.16 17.76 -4.63
C GLY A 230 26.11 17.68 -3.52
N ASP A 231 25.22 18.66 -3.41
CA ASP A 231 24.16 18.63 -2.40
C ASP A 231 23.16 17.52 -2.69
N LYS A 232 22.73 16.84 -1.62
CA LYS A 232 21.67 15.83 -1.65
C LYS A 232 20.47 16.28 -0.82
N ILE A 233 19.31 16.25 -1.44
CA ILE A 233 18.02 16.55 -0.83
C ILE A 233 17.22 15.25 -0.79
N TYR A 234 17.00 14.71 0.41
CA TYR A 234 16.17 13.53 0.63
C TYR A 234 14.75 13.95 0.99
N LEU A 235 13.81 13.57 0.17
CA LEU A 235 12.40 13.99 0.26
C LEU A 235 11.55 12.89 0.86
N ARG A 236 10.93 13.17 2.02
CA ARG A 236 10.02 12.21 2.68
C ARG A 236 8.80 11.93 1.81
N GLY A 237 8.27 10.71 1.93
CA GLY A 237 7.02 10.35 1.28
C GLY A 237 5.84 11.22 1.73
N GLY A 238 4.87 11.43 0.84
CA GLY A 238 3.68 12.23 1.11
C GLY A 238 3.30 13.18 -0.02
N ASN A 239 2.25 13.97 0.17
CA ASN A 239 1.73 14.89 -0.83
C ASN A 239 2.27 16.32 -0.65
N TYR A 240 2.91 16.85 -1.68
CA TYR A 240 3.48 18.20 -1.75
C TYR A 240 2.68 19.02 -2.75
N ALA A 241 1.74 19.85 -2.24
CA ALA A 241 0.85 20.66 -3.07
C ALA A 241 1.52 21.95 -3.55
N PHE A 242 1.38 22.26 -4.85
CA PHE A 242 1.94 23.42 -5.50
C PHE A 242 0.90 24.11 -6.39
N GLY A 243 0.86 25.44 -6.34
CA GLY A 243 0.00 26.27 -7.19
C GLY A 243 0.76 26.99 -8.30
N SER A 244 2.04 26.71 -8.47
CA SER A 244 2.92 27.31 -9.50
C SER A 244 4.09 26.41 -9.85
N THR A 245 4.69 26.63 -11.00
CA THR A 245 5.88 25.91 -11.47
C THR A 245 7.02 25.93 -10.46
N ILE A 246 7.61 24.78 -10.23
CA ILE A 246 8.84 24.63 -9.43
C ILE A 246 10.03 24.72 -10.38
N SER A 247 10.98 25.62 -10.08
CA SER A 247 12.16 25.84 -10.93
C SER A 247 13.41 25.22 -10.31
N PHE A 248 14.03 24.30 -11.05
CA PHE A 248 15.34 23.71 -10.76
C PHE A 248 16.35 24.42 -11.67
N ASN A 249 16.91 25.54 -11.19
CA ASN A 249 17.73 26.46 -11.99
C ASN A 249 19.19 26.59 -11.51
N LYS A 250 19.60 25.72 -10.59
CA LYS A 250 21.00 25.62 -10.16
C LYS A 250 21.71 24.58 -10.99
N ASP A 251 23.00 24.77 -11.22
CA ASP A 251 23.81 23.79 -11.92
C ASP A 251 24.61 22.96 -10.93
N GLY A 252 24.54 21.64 -11.10
CA GLY A 252 25.52 20.72 -10.57
C GLY A 252 26.82 20.77 -11.39
N GLN A 253 27.62 19.73 -11.29
CA GLN A 253 28.88 19.57 -12.05
C GLN A 253 29.08 18.10 -12.41
N GLU A 254 29.84 17.83 -13.44
CA GLU A 254 30.24 16.46 -13.77
C GLU A 254 30.91 15.78 -12.56
N GLY A 255 30.40 14.61 -12.19
CA GLY A 255 30.84 13.87 -11.00
C GLY A 255 30.38 14.46 -9.66
N ASN A 256 29.63 15.57 -9.66
CA ASN A 256 29.17 16.26 -8.45
C ASN A 256 27.74 16.81 -8.66
N LEU A 257 26.80 15.91 -8.88
CA LEU A 257 25.39 16.22 -9.21
C LEU A 257 24.70 16.89 -8.01
N ILE A 258 23.73 17.77 -8.29
CA ILE A 258 22.72 18.14 -7.30
C ILE A 258 21.65 17.04 -7.32
N SER A 259 21.30 16.47 -6.17
CA SER A 259 20.42 15.32 -6.09
C SER A 259 19.15 15.63 -5.33
N LEU A 260 17.98 15.30 -5.92
CA LEU A 260 16.69 15.25 -5.25
C LEU A 260 16.22 13.80 -5.28
N ILE A 261 16.16 13.16 -4.13
CA ILE A 261 15.94 11.72 -4.01
C ILE A 261 14.79 11.46 -3.03
N ALA A 262 13.80 10.69 -3.43
CA ALA A 262 12.80 10.16 -2.50
C ALA A 262 13.52 9.45 -1.34
N TYR A 263 13.08 9.68 -0.10
CA TYR A 263 13.71 9.06 1.06
C TYR A 263 13.66 7.54 0.93
N PRO A 264 14.81 6.85 0.92
CA PRO A 264 14.89 5.46 0.43
C PRO A 264 14.06 4.44 1.20
N ASN A 265 13.82 4.70 2.49
CA ASN A 265 13.12 3.76 3.37
C ASN A 265 11.65 4.14 3.62
N ASP A 266 11.13 5.20 3.00
CA ASP A 266 9.71 5.50 3.08
C ASP A 266 8.90 4.52 2.21
N SER A 267 7.77 4.05 2.74
CA SER A 267 6.83 3.20 2.00
C SER A 267 6.00 3.99 0.99
N GLU A 268 5.75 5.28 1.27
CA GLU A 268 5.05 6.20 0.39
C GLU A 268 6.04 6.97 -0.50
N ARG A 269 5.62 7.26 -1.73
CA ARG A 269 6.38 8.10 -2.65
C ARG A 269 6.04 9.58 -2.42
N PRO A 270 7.00 10.50 -2.59
CA PRO A 270 6.67 11.93 -2.63
C PRO A 270 5.94 12.26 -3.93
N VAL A 271 4.74 12.84 -3.80
CA VAL A 271 3.90 13.28 -4.92
C VAL A 271 3.91 14.80 -5.00
N PHE A 272 4.36 15.34 -6.12
CA PHE A 272 4.26 16.76 -6.45
C PHE A 272 2.91 17.00 -7.12
N ASP A 273 1.96 17.48 -6.31
CA ASP A 273 0.57 17.70 -6.70
C ASP A 273 0.35 19.14 -7.18
N PHE A 274 0.11 19.28 -8.46
CA PHE A 274 -0.15 20.55 -9.12
C PHE A 274 -1.65 20.80 -9.40
N SER A 275 -2.56 20.07 -8.77
CA SER A 275 -4.02 20.18 -8.98
C SER A 275 -4.59 21.58 -8.77
N ALA A 276 -3.85 22.47 -8.09
CA ALA A 276 -4.22 23.87 -7.93
C ALA A 276 -3.91 24.75 -9.16
N MET A 277 -3.15 24.21 -10.15
CA MET A 277 -2.88 24.92 -11.38
C MET A 277 -4.07 24.82 -12.35
N SER A 278 -4.29 25.88 -13.12
CA SER A 278 -5.17 25.80 -14.30
C SER A 278 -4.40 25.33 -15.51
N GLU A 279 -5.07 24.64 -16.42
CA GLU A 279 -4.50 24.30 -17.72
C GLU A 279 -4.07 25.56 -18.49
N ASN A 280 -2.80 25.65 -18.81
CA ASN A 280 -2.19 26.74 -19.55
C ASN A 280 -0.74 26.37 -19.92
N SER A 281 -0.30 26.64 -21.15
CA SER A 281 1.04 26.33 -21.67
C SER A 281 2.23 26.97 -20.90
N SER A 282 1.98 27.84 -19.94
CA SER A 282 2.99 28.38 -19.02
C SER A 282 3.02 27.69 -17.65
N ASN A 283 2.07 26.78 -17.37
CA ASN A 283 1.85 26.17 -16.08
C ASN A 283 2.46 24.75 -15.98
N ARG A 284 3.75 24.65 -16.33
CA ARG A 284 4.52 23.41 -16.15
C ARG A 284 4.61 23.04 -14.67
N GLY A 285 4.62 21.77 -14.37
CA GLY A 285 4.84 21.31 -13.01
C GLY A 285 6.28 21.62 -12.56
N ILE A 286 7.27 20.99 -13.17
CA ILE A 286 8.69 21.23 -12.91
C ILE A 286 9.36 21.81 -14.17
N GLN A 287 10.08 22.92 -13.97
CA GLN A 287 10.99 23.47 -14.97
C GLN A 287 12.43 23.17 -14.54
N LEU A 288 13.07 22.19 -15.16
CA LEU A 288 14.46 21.84 -14.94
C LEU A 288 15.34 22.54 -15.99
N SER A 289 15.89 23.69 -15.64
CA SER A 289 16.80 24.46 -16.51
C SER A 289 18.27 24.36 -16.09
N GLY A 290 18.53 23.81 -14.90
CA GLY A 290 19.89 23.54 -14.41
C GLY A 290 20.48 22.27 -15.05
N ASP A 291 21.80 22.23 -15.11
CA ASP A 291 22.58 21.10 -15.59
C ASP A 291 22.99 20.18 -14.43
N TYR A 292 23.25 18.90 -14.74
CA TYR A 292 23.81 17.93 -13.78
C TYR A 292 22.96 17.73 -12.51
N TRP A 293 21.64 17.58 -12.71
CA TRP A 293 20.73 17.13 -11.65
C TRP A 293 20.56 15.61 -11.69
N TYR A 294 20.38 15.04 -10.52
CA TYR A 294 19.87 13.69 -10.31
C TYR A 294 18.54 13.76 -9.57
N VAL A 295 17.46 13.38 -10.24
CA VAL A 295 16.09 13.36 -9.68
C VAL A 295 15.60 11.93 -9.62
N LYS A 296 15.30 11.42 -8.42
CA LYS A 296 14.93 10.02 -8.25
C LYS A 296 13.69 9.83 -7.38
N GLY A 297 12.75 9.04 -7.89
CA GLY A 297 11.69 8.44 -7.08
C GLY A 297 10.51 9.36 -6.77
N ILE A 298 10.36 10.50 -7.47
CA ILE A 298 9.23 11.42 -7.29
C ILE A 298 8.12 11.14 -8.30
N ASP A 299 6.89 11.48 -7.90
CA ASP A 299 5.72 11.49 -8.75
C ASP A 299 5.33 12.94 -9.09
N VAL A 300 4.97 13.21 -10.34
CA VAL A 300 4.54 14.52 -10.82
C VAL A 300 3.12 14.40 -11.36
N PHE A 301 2.19 15.05 -10.69
CA PHE A 301 0.77 14.85 -10.88
C PHE A 301 0.03 16.14 -11.20
N ASN A 302 -0.81 16.09 -12.23
CA ASN A 302 -1.84 17.08 -12.56
C ASN A 302 -1.31 18.51 -12.78
N ALA A 303 -0.18 18.66 -13.48
CA ALA A 303 0.32 19.96 -13.93
C ALA A 303 -0.57 20.56 -15.03
N GLY A 304 -0.66 21.88 -15.09
CA GLY A 304 -1.48 22.60 -16.07
C GLY A 304 -0.88 22.65 -17.47
N ASP A 305 0.30 22.06 -17.68
CA ASP A 305 1.05 21.89 -18.94
C ASP A 305 1.90 20.62 -18.78
N ASN A 306 3.15 20.60 -19.27
CA ASN A 306 4.04 19.47 -19.05
C ASN A 306 4.24 19.16 -17.56
N GLY A 307 4.23 17.88 -17.20
CA GLY A 307 4.59 17.47 -15.83
C GLY A 307 6.01 17.93 -15.47
N MET A 308 7.00 17.61 -16.31
CA MET A 308 8.36 18.11 -16.22
C MET A 308 8.86 18.60 -17.59
N PHE A 309 9.41 19.80 -17.64
CA PHE A 309 10.10 20.32 -18.82
C PHE A 309 11.59 20.49 -18.54
N ILE A 310 12.43 19.82 -19.32
CA ILE A 310 13.89 19.85 -19.19
C ILE A 310 14.47 20.72 -20.28
N SER A 311 15.16 21.80 -19.88
CA SER A 311 15.95 22.66 -20.76
C SER A 311 17.43 22.71 -20.36
N GLY A 312 17.80 22.06 -19.26
CA GLY A 312 19.19 21.80 -18.87
C GLY A 312 19.73 20.50 -19.48
N SER A 313 21.04 20.30 -19.36
CA SER A 313 21.74 19.16 -19.96
C SER A 313 22.43 18.28 -18.91
N ASN A 314 22.78 17.05 -19.29
CA ASN A 314 23.49 16.09 -18.45
C ASN A 314 22.73 15.71 -17.16
N ASN A 315 21.41 15.76 -17.18
CA ASN A 315 20.56 15.40 -16.05
C ASN A 315 20.20 13.90 -16.10
N LEU A 316 20.03 13.32 -14.93
CA LEU A 316 19.52 11.95 -14.74
C LEU A 316 18.19 12.00 -14.00
N ILE A 317 17.12 11.52 -14.66
CA ILE A 317 15.78 11.38 -14.10
C ILE A 317 15.52 9.89 -13.94
N GLU A 318 15.42 9.39 -12.73
CA GLU A 318 15.34 7.97 -12.46
C GLU A 318 14.12 7.61 -11.62
N PHE A 319 13.39 6.58 -12.02
CA PHE A 319 12.28 6.00 -11.26
C PHE A 319 11.23 7.04 -10.83
N CYS A 320 10.92 7.99 -11.73
CA CYS A 320 9.90 9.01 -11.55
C CYS A 320 8.63 8.66 -12.34
N TYR A 321 7.47 9.11 -11.85
CA TYR A 321 6.19 8.91 -12.51
C TYR A 321 5.58 10.27 -12.89
N PHE A 322 5.03 10.36 -14.12
CA PHE A 322 4.43 11.57 -14.68
C PHE A 322 3.02 11.22 -15.14
N TYR A 323 1.99 11.71 -14.47
CA TYR A 323 0.63 11.28 -14.79
C TYR A 323 -0.42 12.36 -14.61
N GLU A 324 -1.46 12.25 -15.47
CA GLU A 324 -2.61 13.15 -15.47
C GLU A 324 -2.22 14.64 -15.65
N ASN A 325 -1.10 14.92 -16.33
CA ASN A 325 -0.71 16.27 -16.68
C ASN A 325 -1.45 16.73 -17.95
N SER A 326 -1.61 18.05 -18.14
CA SER A 326 -2.39 18.63 -19.25
C SER A 326 -1.62 18.75 -20.56
N ASP A 327 -0.37 18.33 -20.63
CA ASP A 327 0.47 18.14 -21.81
C ASP A 327 1.40 16.96 -21.51
N SER A 328 2.50 16.82 -22.25
CA SER A 328 3.43 15.70 -22.11
C SER A 328 3.89 15.49 -20.66
N GLY A 329 3.94 14.23 -20.21
CA GLY A 329 4.40 13.93 -18.85
C GLY A 329 5.80 14.45 -18.59
N LEU A 330 6.76 14.18 -19.49
CA LEU A 330 8.09 14.76 -19.47
C LEU A 330 8.51 15.19 -20.88
N GLN A 331 8.91 16.45 -21.04
CA GLN A 331 9.42 16.98 -22.30
C GLN A 331 10.87 17.47 -22.15
N ILE A 332 11.72 17.14 -23.12
CA ILE A 332 13.09 17.66 -23.32
C ILE A 332 13.05 18.61 -24.52
N GLY A 333 13.55 19.85 -24.35
CA GLY A 333 13.57 20.88 -25.38
C GLY A 333 14.55 21.99 -25.09
N ASN A 334 14.51 23.10 -25.82
CA ASN A 334 15.36 24.29 -25.66
C ASN A 334 16.88 23.98 -25.65
N GLY A 335 17.33 23.09 -26.50
CA GLY A 335 18.74 22.72 -26.65
C GLY A 335 19.24 21.70 -25.60
N ALA A 336 18.40 21.21 -24.73
CA ALA A 336 18.75 20.25 -23.70
C ALA A 336 19.33 18.95 -24.28
N ALA A 337 20.55 18.58 -23.86
CA ALA A 337 21.35 17.51 -24.44
C ALA A 337 21.89 16.56 -23.37
N ASN A 338 22.21 15.33 -23.78
CA ASN A 338 22.85 14.31 -22.92
C ASN A 338 22.07 14.00 -21.63
N ASN A 339 20.76 14.20 -21.60
CA ASN A 339 19.92 13.79 -20.47
C ASN A 339 19.61 12.31 -20.56
N THR A 340 19.50 11.66 -19.41
CA THR A 340 19.07 10.26 -19.29
C THR A 340 17.79 10.17 -18.47
N VAL A 341 16.75 9.59 -19.04
CA VAL A 341 15.50 9.24 -18.36
C VAL A 341 15.51 7.72 -18.18
N LEU A 342 15.60 7.28 -16.93
CA LEU A 342 15.86 5.88 -16.56
C LEU A 342 14.70 5.34 -15.71
N ASN A 343 14.10 4.23 -16.16
CA ASN A 343 13.07 3.52 -15.40
C ASN A 343 11.89 4.41 -14.96
N CYS A 344 11.48 5.34 -15.81
CA CYS A 344 10.35 6.24 -15.54
C CYS A 344 9.06 5.74 -16.21
N ASP A 345 7.92 6.12 -15.62
CA ASP A 345 6.59 5.88 -16.18
C ASP A 345 5.89 7.19 -16.51
N SER A 346 5.21 7.25 -17.67
CA SER A 346 4.41 8.40 -18.07
C SER A 346 3.05 7.94 -18.61
N TYR A 347 1.95 8.36 -17.95
CA TYR A 347 0.64 7.78 -18.26
C TYR A 347 -0.53 8.70 -17.93
N TYR A 348 -1.65 8.52 -18.66
CA TYR A 348 -2.90 9.25 -18.49
C TYR A 348 -2.77 10.76 -18.68
N ASN A 349 -1.73 11.22 -19.37
CA ASN A 349 -1.58 12.63 -19.67
C ASN A 349 -2.59 13.01 -20.77
N ALA A 350 -3.30 14.12 -20.57
CA ALA A 350 -4.35 14.58 -21.49
C ALA A 350 -4.70 16.04 -21.22
N ASP A 351 -4.79 16.84 -22.30
CA ASP A 351 -5.35 18.19 -22.27
C ASP A 351 -6.89 18.18 -22.32
N SER A 352 -7.51 19.28 -21.96
CA SER A 352 -8.98 19.42 -21.95
C SER A 352 -9.58 19.47 -23.37
N SER A 353 -8.79 19.81 -24.40
CA SER A 353 -9.22 19.79 -25.80
C SER A 353 -9.18 18.41 -26.43
N ILE A 354 -8.57 17.43 -25.73
CA ILE A 354 -8.43 16.04 -26.17
C ILE A 354 -7.64 15.93 -27.50
N GLU A 355 -6.58 16.70 -27.64
CA GLU A 355 -5.79 16.77 -28.90
C GLU A 355 -4.29 16.52 -28.69
N ASN A 356 -3.72 16.90 -27.53
CA ASN A 356 -2.29 16.81 -27.24
C ASN A 356 -2.05 16.16 -25.89
N ALA A 357 -0.92 15.69 -25.62
CA ALA A 357 -0.29 15.18 -24.42
C ALA A 357 0.38 13.83 -24.66
N ASP A 358 1.69 13.88 -24.79
CA ASP A 358 2.49 12.67 -24.93
C ASP A 358 2.85 12.06 -23.58
N GLY A 359 3.30 10.82 -23.60
CA GLY A 359 3.99 10.27 -22.43
C GLY A 359 5.32 10.98 -22.21
N PHE A 360 6.21 10.83 -23.15
CA PHE A 360 7.51 11.48 -23.18
C PHE A 360 7.71 12.21 -24.52
N ALA A 361 8.45 13.32 -24.47
CA ALA A 361 8.77 14.05 -25.67
C ALA A 361 10.24 14.51 -25.67
N CYS A 362 10.97 14.19 -26.73
CA CYS A 362 12.28 14.79 -27.02
C CYS A 362 12.12 15.55 -28.34
N LYS A 363 11.54 16.76 -28.25
CA LYS A 363 10.95 17.43 -29.41
C LYS A 363 11.29 18.91 -29.53
N LEU A 364 10.79 19.53 -30.61
CA LEU A 364 10.92 20.93 -31.01
C LEU A 364 12.38 21.32 -31.25
N ASP A 365 13.07 21.77 -30.26
CA ASP A 365 14.47 22.20 -30.29
C ASP A 365 15.35 21.45 -29.28
N ALA A 366 15.02 20.17 -29.00
CA ALA A 366 15.84 19.28 -28.19
C ALA A 366 17.28 19.19 -28.73
N GLY A 367 18.25 19.02 -27.84
CA GLY A 367 19.65 18.81 -28.20
C GLY A 367 19.98 17.33 -28.43
N ASP A 368 21.23 17.05 -28.77
CA ASP A 368 21.72 15.72 -29.12
C ASP A 368 22.02 14.85 -27.90
N GLY A 369 21.97 13.53 -28.06
CA GLY A 369 22.46 12.55 -27.10
C GLY A 369 21.52 12.24 -25.93
N ASN A 370 20.25 12.62 -25.98
CA ASN A 370 19.27 12.27 -24.97
C ASN A 370 18.90 10.77 -25.02
N LYS A 371 18.65 10.16 -23.86
CA LYS A 371 18.38 8.71 -23.74
C LYS A 371 17.17 8.41 -22.85
N PHE A 372 16.38 7.44 -23.29
CA PHE A 372 15.31 6.82 -22.49
C PHE A 372 15.66 5.34 -22.29
N ILE A 373 15.74 4.88 -21.05
CA ILE A 373 16.12 3.50 -20.73
C ILE A 373 15.12 2.91 -19.75
N GLY A 374 14.51 1.76 -20.08
CA GLY A 374 13.57 1.06 -19.22
C GLY A 374 12.29 1.86 -18.91
N CYS A 375 11.94 2.84 -19.76
CA CYS A 375 10.78 3.70 -19.57
C CYS A 375 9.50 3.08 -20.14
N ARG A 376 8.34 3.46 -19.56
CA ARG A 376 7.03 3.03 -20.06
C ARG A 376 6.12 4.24 -20.28
N ALA A 377 5.42 4.26 -21.43
CA ALA A 377 4.41 5.26 -21.73
C ALA A 377 3.10 4.58 -22.15
N TRP A 378 2.00 4.86 -21.44
CA TRP A 378 0.72 4.22 -21.76
C TRP A 378 -0.49 5.12 -21.50
N GLN A 379 -1.50 4.93 -22.33
CA GLN A 379 -2.76 5.66 -22.25
C GLN A 379 -2.55 7.18 -22.11
N ASN A 380 -1.56 7.70 -22.84
CA ASN A 380 -1.44 9.13 -23.08
C ASN A 380 -2.33 9.48 -24.27
N LEU A 381 -2.88 10.67 -24.25
CA LEU A 381 -3.87 11.10 -25.23
C LEU A 381 -3.33 11.13 -26.65
N ASP A 382 -2.07 11.56 -26.82
CA ASP A 382 -1.36 11.63 -28.09
C ASP A 382 -0.36 10.46 -28.18
N ASP A 383 0.91 10.71 -28.28
CA ASP A 383 1.92 9.69 -28.50
C ASP A 383 2.53 9.13 -27.20
N GLY A 384 3.07 7.92 -27.24
CA GLY A 384 3.93 7.42 -26.17
C GLY A 384 5.23 8.22 -26.07
N TRP A 385 5.88 8.41 -27.22
CA TRP A 385 7.03 9.31 -27.43
C TRP A 385 6.84 10.16 -28.66
N ASP A 386 7.07 11.49 -28.53
CA ASP A 386 7.09 12.42 -29.66
C ASP A 386 8.50 12.97 -29.89
N GLY A 387 9.02 12.79 -31.13
CA GLY A 387 10.31 13.28 -31.61
C GLY A 387 10.26 14.44 -32.59
N TYR A 388 9.13 15.16 -32.72
CA TYR A 388 8.92 16.20 -33.71
C TYR A 388 9.84 17.42 -33.53
N LEU A 389 10.59 17.84 -34.58
CA LEU A 389 11.55 18.94 -34.53
C LEU A 389 11.05 20.23 -35.16
N ARG A 390 11.50 21.38 -34.66
CA ARG A 390 11.30 22.72 -35.22
C ARG A 390 12.57 23.57 -35.28
N GLY A 391 13.37 23.56 -34.21
CA GLY A 391 14.52 24.45 -34.04
C GLY A 391 15.88 23.80 -34.20
N THR A 392 15.95 22.48 -34.10
CA THR A 392 17.20 21.70 -34.23
C THR A 392 17.12 20.70 -35.36
N ASP A 393 18.29 20.31 -35.85
CA ASP A 393 18.46 19.35 -36.95
C ASP A 393 19.63 18.41 -36.64
N ASN A 394 19.58 17.20 -37.12
CA ASN A 394 20.65 16.22 -37.06
C ASN A 394 21.04 15.86 -35.60
N ILE A 395 20.04 15.63 -34.77
CA ILE A 395 20.19 15.17 -33.38
C ILE A 395 19.84 13.69 -33.29
N THR A 396 20.33 13.01 -32.24
CA THR A 396 20.10 11.60 -31.98
C THR A 396 19.43 11.42 -30.61
N THR A 397 18.38 10.61 -30.56
CA THR A 397 17.78 10.11 -29.32
C THR A 397 17.84 8.58 -29.31
N THR A 398 18.20 8.01 -28.15
CA THR A 398 18.30 6.55 -27.96
C THR A 398 17.21 6.07 -27.02
N TYR A 399 16.60 4.94 -27.36
CA TYR A 399 15.55 4.25 -26.60
C TYR A 399 15.98 2.81 -26.35
N GLU A 400 16.08 2.41 -25.10
CA GLU A 400 16.52 1.08 -24.71
C GLU A 400 15.53 0.46 -23.71
N ASN A 401 15.05 -0.74 -23.99
CA ASN A 401 14.06 -1.43 -23.14
C ASN A 401 12.81 -0.57 -22.84
N CYS A 402 12.35 0.26 -23.78
CA CYS A 402 11.20 1.16 -23.60
C CYS A 402 9.91 0.52 -24.11
N TRP A 403 8.81 0.73 -23.39
CA TRP A 403 7.50 0.15 -23.72
C TRP A 403 6.47 1.25 -23.96
N ALA A 404 5.94 1.33 -25.18
CA ALA A 404 4.88 2.28 -25.59
C ALA A 404 3.60 1.48 -25.85
N PHE A 405 2.57 1.64 -25.03
CA PHE A 405 1.38 0.80 -25.19
C PHE A 405 0.07 1.52 -24.87
N LEU A 406 -0.97 1.19 -25.64
CA LEU A 406 -2.32 1.73 -25.48
C LEU A 406 -2.40 3.27 -25.61
N ASN A 407 -1.40 3.96 -26.17
CA ASN A 407 -1.45 5.41 -26.38
C ASN A 407 -2.50 5.78 -27.44
N GLY A 408 -3.00 7.01 -27.41
CA GLY A 408 -4.20 7.44 -28.13
C GLY A 408 -5.50 7.11 -27.39
N LYS A 409 -5.42 6.45 -26.20
CA LYS A 409 -6.56 6.15 -25.34
C LYS A 409 -6.49 6.93 -24.04
N LEU A 410 -7.62 7.50 -23.66
CA LEU A 410 -7.77 8.14 -22.35
C LEU A 410 -7.73 7.12 -21.20
N LYS A 411 -7.64 7.61 -19.97
CA LYS A 411 -7.66 6.81 -18.73
C LYS A 411 -8.86 5.86 -18.63
N ASP A 412 -10.02 6.26 -19.17
CA ASP A 412 -11.25 5.44 -19.20
C ASP A 412 -11.29 4.43 -20.38
N GLY A 413 -10.24 4.40 -21.21
CA GLY A 413 -10.13 3.52 -22.36
C GLY A 413 -10.78 4.06 -23.64
N SER A 414 -11.44 5.22 -23.62
CA SER A 414 -11.95 5.88 -24.85
C SER A 414 -10.80 6.40 -25.70
N VAL A 415 -11.04 6.49 -27.02
CA VAL A 415 -10.05 7.01 -27.97
C VAL A 415 -10.08 8.53 -27.96
N GLY A 416 -8.91 9.17 -27.87
CA GLY A 416 -8.72 10.61 -27.96
C GLY A 416 -8.66 11.14 -29.38
N GLY A 417 -8.33 12.43 -29.54
CA GLY A 417 -8.17 13.10 -30.83
C GLY A 417 -6.72 13.29 -31.25
N GLY A 418 -5.75 12.84 -30.45
CA GLY A 418 -4.33 12.90 -30.79
C GLY A 418 -3.89 11.89 -31.85
N ASP A 419 -2.60 11.87 -32.19
CA ASP A 419 -2.02 10.98 -33.21
C ASP A 419 -2.07 9.51 -32.76
N GLY A 420 -1.83 9.22 -31.47
CA GLY A 420 -2.01 7.91 -30.87
C GLY A 420 -0.96 6.88 -31.25
N ASN A 421 0.27 7.30 -31.50
CA ASN A 421 1.37 6.41 -31.81
C ASN A 421 2.11 5.91 -30.56
N GLY A 422 2.83 4.79 -30.68
CA GLY A 422 3.77 4.35 -29.67
C GLY A 422 5.03 5.21 -29.65
N PHE A 423 5.79 5.15 -30.73
CA PHE A 423 7.02 5.91 -30.93
C PHE A 423 6.93 6.70 -32.23
N LYS A 424 6.76 8.01 -32.13
CA LYS A 424 6.83 8.94 -33.25
C LYS A 424 8.27 9.44 -33.39
N THR A 425 9.00 8.90 -34.35
CA THR A 425 10.46 9.01 -34.44
C THR A 425 10.98 10.38 -34.82
N GLY A 426 10.10 11.31 -35.25
CA GLY A 426 10.52 12.65 -35.68
C GLY A 426 9.46 13.37 -36.52
N GLY A 427 9.89 14.12 -37.49
CA GLY A 427 9.09 15.01 -38.33
C GLY A 427 9.44 16.47 -38.11
N SER A 428 8.91 17.36 -38.94
CA SER A 428 9.09 18.81 -38.81
C SER A 428 8.07 19.58 -39.66
N ASP A 429 7.89 20.88 -39.40
CA ASP A 429 6.95 21.74 -40.15
C ASP A 429 7.27 21.74 -41.65
N ASP A 430 8.56 21.83 -42.01
CA ASP A 430 9.03 21.86 -43.41
C ASP A 430 9.31 20.45 -43.98
N LYS A 431 9.19 19.39 -43.16
CA LYS A 431 9.48 17.99 -43.53
C LYS A 431 10.94 17.76 -43.96
N LEU A 432 11.90 18.53 -43.43
CA LEU A 432 13.31 18.47 -43.83
C LEU A 432 14.27 18.08 -42.68
N LEU A 433 13.87 18.30 -41.43
CA LEU A 433 14.75 18.07 -40.28
C LEU A 433 14.98 16.57 -40.02
N LYS A 434 16.13 16.28 -39.45
CA LYS A 434 16.62 14.93 -39.17
C LYS A 434 16.68 14.68 -37.65
N HIS A 435 15.86 13.76 -37.21
CA HIS A 435 15.95 13.20 -35.88
C HIS A 435 16.41 11.75 -36.02
N HIS A 436 17.65 11.46 -35.69
CA HIS A 436 18.15 10.08 -35.66
C HIS A 436 17.61 9.38 -34.43
N ALA A 437 17.03 8.19 -34.61
CA ALA A 437 16.42 7.42 -33.54
C ALA A 437 16.98 5.99 -33.50
N VAL A 438 17.40 5.54 -32.33
CA VAL A 438 17.90 4.17 -32.12
C VAL A 438 17.04 3.48 -31.05
N TYR A 439 16.32 2.46 -31.46
CA TYR A 439 15.47 1.63 -30.61
C TYR A 439 16.10 0.25 -30.41
N THR A 440 16.27 -0.15 -29.16
CA THR A 440 16.83 -1.44 -28.78
C THR A 440 15.95 -2.12 -27.73
N ASN A 441 15.52 -3.34 -27.99
CA ASN A 441 14.64 -4.13 -27.12
C ASN A 441 13.34 -3.38 -26.73
N CYS A 442 12.81 -2.55 -27.64
CA CYS A 442 11.62 -1.75 -27.40
C CYS A 442 10.34 -2.50 -27.79
N ILE A 443 9.25 -2.18 -27.10
CA ILE A 443 7.92 -2.76 -27.36
C ILE A 443 6.93 -1.65 -27.69
N ALA A 444 6.21 -1.79 -28.82
CA ALA A 444 5.06 -0.97 -29.17
C ALA A 444 3.81 -1.86 -29.25
N ALA A 445 2.81 -1.63 -28.37
CA ALA A 445 1.69 -2.56 -28.23
C ALA A 445 0.33 -1.87 -28.08
N GLY A 446 -0.64 -2.23 -28.92
CA GLY A 446 -2.04 -1.80 -28.80
C GLY A 446 -2.26 -0.28 -28.89
N ASN A 447 -1.31 0.49 -29.44
CA ASN A 447 -1.47 1.92 -29.70
C ASN A 447 -2.53 2.12 -30.80
N VAL A 448 -3.26 3.23 -30.71
CA VAL A 448 -4.44 3.46 -31.58
C VAL A 448 -4.05 3.58 -33.05
N VAL A 449 -2.91 4.22 -33.36
CA VAL A 449 -2.45 4.40 -34.72
C VAL A 449 -1.20 3.58 -35.01
N ASP A 450 -0.01 4.09 -34.83
CA ASP A 450 1.20 3.37 -35.24
C ASP A 450 2.03 2.92 -34.02
N GLY A 451 2.66 1.74 -34.11
CA GLY A 451 3.62 1.29 -33.11
C GLY A 451 4.93 2.08 -33.19
N PHE A 452 5.58 2.02 -34.34
CA PHE A 452 6.74 2.85 -34.70
C PHE A 452 6.37 3.68 -35.94
N ASP A 453 6.25 4.99 -35.74
CA ASP A 453 5.88 5.93 -36.80
C ASP A 453 7.04 6.82 -37.24
N HIS A 454 7.25 6.94 -38.51
CA HIS A 454 8.29 7.80 -39.07
C HIS A 454 7.90 9.29 -39.12
N ASN A 455 6.63 9.65 -39.19
CA ASN A 455 6.09 11.01 -39.22
C ASN A 455 6.85 11.99 -40.15
N SER A 456 7.21 11.58 -41.34
CA SER A 456 8.02 12.39 -42.26
C SER A 456 9.42 12.77 -41.75
N ASN A 457 10.00 12.03 -40.82
CA ASN A 457 11.37 12.20 -40.31
C ASN A 457 12.39 11.95 -41.44
N ARG A 458 13.40 12.82 -41.54
CA ARG A 458 14.51 12.66 -42.50
C ARG A 458 15.76 12.06 -41.90
N GLY A 459 15.74 11.70 -40.63
CA GLY A 459 16.86 11.09 -39.91
C GLY A 459 17.12 9.63 -40.30
N ASP A 460 18.13 9.06 -39.67
CA ASP A 460 18.41 7.63 -39.69
C ASP A 460 17.67 6.97 -38.54
N VAL A 461 17.00 5.85 -38.81
CA VAL A 461 16.24 5.11 -37.79
C VAL A 461 16.71 3.66 -37.73
N VAL A 462 16.92 3.19 -36.51
CA VAL A 462 17.40 1.82 -36.20
C VAL A 462 16.44 1.16 -35.21
N LEU A 463 15.96 -0.04 -35.57
CA LEU A 463 15.21 -0.93 -34.69
C LEU A 463 15.99 -2.25 -34.55
N TYR A 464 16.48 -2.53 -33.36
CA TYR A 464 17.13 -3.79 -33.03
C TYR A 464 16.37 -4.52 -31.92
N ASN A 465 16.08 -5.80 -32.13
CA ASN A 465 15.40 -6.66 -31.14
C ASN A 465 14.10 -6.03 -30.63
N CYS A 466 13.27 -5.44 -31.48
CA CYS A 466 12.03 -4.79 -31.09
C CYS A 466 10.82 -5.71 -31.31
N GLY A 467 9.72 -5.42 -30.58
CA GLY A 467 8.44 -6.09 -30.73
C GLY A 467 7.32 -5.09 -31.04
N ALA A 468 6.55 -5.35 -32.08
CA ALA A 468 5.36 -4.56 -32.42
C ALA A 468 4.13 -5.46 -32.50
N HIS A 469 3.10 -5.21 -31.66
CA HIS A 469 1.94 -6.09 -31.52
C HIS A 469 0.64 -5.31 -31.38
N GLY A 470 -0.34 -5.60 -32.24
CA GLY A 470 -1.71 -5.15 -32.08
C GLY A 470 -1.94 -3.63 -32.18
N ASN A 471 -1.00 -2.88 -32.78
CA ASN A 471 -1.18 -1.46 -33.07
C ASN A 471 -2.08 -1.26 -34.29
N GLY A 472 -2.59 -0.05 -34.54
CA GLY A 472 -3.28 0.26 -35.76
C GLY A 472 -2.45 -0.13 -37.00
N ARG A 473 -1.16 0.23 -37.02
CA ARG A 473 -0.09 -0.36 -37.82
C ARG A 473 1.12 -0.57 -36.91
N ASN A 474 1.78 -1.68 -37.06
CA ASN A 474 2.91 -1.95 -36.14
C ASN A 474 4.15 -1.11 -36.51
N ILE A 475 4.50 -1.03 -37.80
CA ILE A 475 5.67 -0.29 -38.27
C ILE A 475 5.26 0.52 -39.51
N ASN A 476 5.38 1.85 -39.42
CA ASN A 476 4.96 2.76 -40.49
C ASN A 476 6.08 3.69 -40.94
N PHE A 477 6.87 3.24 -41.91
CA PHE A 477 7.82 4.08 -42.65
C PHE A 477 7.30 4.24 -44.08
N GLY A 478 6.41 5.22 -44.28
CA GLY A 478 5.69 5.41 -45.55
C GLY A 478 6.52 6.08 -46.64
N THR A 479 5.94 6.15 -47.84
CA THR A 479 6.60 6.65 -49.08
C THR A 479 6.72 8.16 -49.16
N GLY A 480 6.01 8.91 -48.28
CA GLY A 480 6.05 10.38 -48.27
C GLY A 480 7.16 10.89 -47.34
N ASN A 481 8.03 11.80 -47.86
CA ASN A 481 9.11 12.39 -47.04
C ASN A 481 9.98 11.33 -46.32
N ILE A 482 10.46 10.35 -47.08
CA ILE A 482 11.14 9.16 -46.58
C ILE A 482 12.38 9.48 -45.73
N ALA A 483 12.66 8.64 -44.77
CA ALA A 483 13.85 8.66 -43.91
C ALA A 483 15.14 8.54 -44.75
N ASN A 484 16.27 9.01 -44.22
CA ASN A 484 17.56 8.86 -44.88
C ASN A 484 17.98 7.38 -44.89
N SER A 485 17.92 6.73 -43.74
CA SER A 485 18.13 5.27 -43.65
C SER A 485 17.17 4.62 -42.65
N LEU A 486 16.85 3.35 -42.92
CA LEU A 486 16.06 2.50 -42.03
C LEU A 486 16.75 1.14 -41.87
N THR A 487 17.16 0.84 -40.67
CA THR A 487 17.72 -0.47 -40.27
C THR A 487 16.74 -1.18 -39.33
N ILE A 488 16.30 -2.40 -39.69
CA ILE A 488 15.43 -3.22 -38.83
C ILE A 488 15.99 -4.64 -38.79
N LYS A 489 16.41 -5.10 -37.62
CA LYS A 489 16.94 -6.47 -37.42
C LYS A 489 16.38 -7.07 -36.14
N ASN A 490 16.15 -8.38 -36.18
CA ASN A 490 15.68 -9.17 -35.05
C ASN A 490 14.36 -8.63 -34.45
N THR A 491 13.50 -8.07 -35.29
CA THR A 491 12.26 -7.43 -34.88
C THR A 491 11.07 -8.25 -35.37
N PHE A 492 10.01 -8.34 -34.57
CA PHE A 492 8.75 -8.92 -35.04
C PHE A 492 7.62 -7.90 -35.13
N SER A 493 6.65 -8.22 -35.98
CA SER A 493 5.39 -7.49 -36.15
C SER A 493 4.27 -8.49 -36.34
N PHE A 494 3.23 -8.45 -35.52
CA PHE A 494 2.03 -9.28 -35.71
C PHE A 494 0.78 -8.64 -35.13
N GLU A 495 -0.40 -9.07 -35.62
CA GLU A 495 -1.71 -8.56 -35.20
C GLU A 495 -1.83 -7.02 -35.30
N GLY A 496 -1.28 -6.42 -36.37
CA GLY A 496 -1.40 -5.01 -36.68
C GLY A 496 -1.91 -4.79 -38.12
N GLY A 497 -2.13 -3.54 -38.48
CA GLY A 497 -2.37 -3.14 -39.90
C GLY A 497 -1.13 -3.35 -40.76
N GLY A 498 -1.24 -3.13 -42.07
CA GLY A 498 -0.16 -3.34 -43.02
C GLY A 498 1.06 -2.44 -42.75
N ASP A 499 2.21 -3.06 -42.54
CA ASP A 499 3.47 -2.36 -42.32
C ASP A 499 4.05 -1.73 -43.62
N SER A 500 4.88 -0.70 -43.45
CA SER A 500 5.65 -0.09 -44.52
C SER A 500 7.08 0.22 -44.07
N TYR A 501 8.06 0.08 -45.01
CA TYR A 501 9.49 0.11 -44.67
C TYR A 501 10.30 0.93 -45.69
N GLU A 502 9.88 2.16 -45.98
CA GLU A 502 10.48 3.01 -46.98
C GLU A 502 11.54 3.96 -46.42
N ALA A 503 12.72 3.96 -47.01
CA ALA A 503 13.80 4.91 -46.76
C ALA A 503 14.68 5.07 -47.98
N THR A 504 15.57 6.08 -47.99
CA THR A 504 16.56 6.25 -49.08
C THR A 504 17.50 5.04 -49.14
N THR A 505 17.88 4.51 -47.99
CA THR A 505 18.61 3.24 -47.86
C THR A 505 17.97 2.37 -46.79
N THR A 506 17.87 1.07 -47.04
CA THR A 506 17.30 0.11 -46.12
C THR A 506 18.26 -1.05 -45.82
N ASP A 507 18.36 -1.45 -44.56
CA ASP A 507 19.01 -2.68 -44.12
C ASP A 507 18.04 -3.48 -43.21
N ILE A 508 17.19 -4.27 -43.86
CA ILE A 508 16.08 -4.97 -43.20
C ILE A 508 16.29 -6.48 -43.38
N SER A 509 16.67 -7.14 -42.32
CA SER A 509 17.00 -8.56 -42.33
C SER A 509 16.78 -9.25 -41.02
N ASN A 510 16.57 -10.58 -41.03
CA ASN A 510 16.39 -11.41 -39.87
C ASN A 510 15.22 -10.96 -38.96
N ASN A 511 14.07 -10.64 -39.55
CA ASN A 511 12.87 -10.19 -38.86
C ASN A 511 11.79 -11.29 -38.90
N GLY A 512 10.84 -11.27 -37.98
CA GLY A 512 9.80 -12.28 -37.82
C GLY A 512 8.85 -12.45 -39.01
N TRP A 513 8.86 -11.51 -39.98
CA TRP A 513 8.13 -11.60 -41.27
C TRP A 513 9.02 -12.01 -42.45
N GLN A 514 10.27 -12.35 -42.18
CA GLN A 514 11.27 -12.73 -43.19
C GLN A 514 11.76 -14.16 -42.94
N ILE A 515 12.64 -14.66 -43.79
CA ILE A 515 13.32 -15.97 -43.67
C ILE A 515 12.38 -17.17 -43.47
N GLY A 516 11.11 -17.04 -43.89
CA GLY A 516 10.14 -18.14 -43.81
C GLY A 516 9.42 -18.28 -42.45
N LEU A 517 9.60 -17.30 -41.55
CA LEU A 517 8.93 -17.26 -40.25
C LEU A 517 7.53 -16.63 -40.36
N THR A 518 6.68 -16.98 -39.41
CA THR A 518 5.35 -16.37 -39.25
C THR A 518 5.08 -16.14 -37.76
N THR A 519 5.37 -14.93 -37.32
CA THR A 519 5.10 -14.55 -35.92
C THR A 519 3.61 -14.57 -35.62
N ASN A 520 3.22 -15.22 -34.57
CA ASN A 520 1.83 -15.35 -34.12
C ASN A 520 1.74 -15.58 -32.59
N ALA A 521 0.53 -15.51 -32.04
CA ALA A 521 0.34 -15.61 -30.59
C ALA A 521 0.88 -16.91 -29.94
N SER A 522 1.03 -18.00 -30.70
CA SER A 522 1.56 -19.26 -30.15
C SER A 522 3.08 -19.26 -29.96
N ASP A 523 3.77 -18.23 -30.44
CA ASP A 523 5.21 -18.05 -30.18
C ASP A 523 5.49 -17.54 -28.78
N PHE A 524 4.47 -17.01 -28.10
CA PHE A 524 4.62 -16.30 -26.82
C PHE A 524 3.90 -16.97 -25.66
N VAL A 525 4.44 -16.81 -24.46
CA VAL A 525 3.80 -17.26 -23.21
C VAL A 525 2.49 -16.49 -22.99
N SER A 526 2.49 -15.19 -23.27
CA SER A 526 1.29 -14.33 -23.20
C SER A 526 1.36 -13.20 -24.21
N VAL A 527 0.18 -12.82 -24.72
CA VAL A 527 -0.04 -11.61 -25.55
C VAL A 527 -0.99 -10.62 -24.87
N ASP A 528 -1.22 -10.77 -23.57
CA ASP A 528 -2.07 -9.88 -22.78
C ASP A 528 -1.33 -8.57 -22.47
N ILE A 529 -1.71 -7.48 -23.15
CA ILE A 529 -1.10 -6.14 -23.06
C ILE A 529 -1.21 -5.57 -21.62
N GLU A 530 -2.23 -5.96 -20.85
CA GLU A 530 -2.40 -5.45 -19.48
C GLU A 530 -1.23 -5.86 -18.55
N LEU A 531 -0.49 -6.91 -18.87
CA LEU A 531 0.71 -7.31 -18.13
C LEU A 531 1.81 -6.23 -18.18
N LEU A 532 1.84 -5.37 -19.20
CA LEU A 532 2.78 -4.25 -19.29
C LEU A 532 2.58 -3.20 -18.19
N LYS A 533 1.40 -3.16 -17.55
CA LYS A 533 1.10 -2.28 -16.40
C LYS A 533 1.54 -2.86 -15.04
N SER A 534 2.11 -4.06 -15.02
CA SER A 534 2.57 -4.70 -13.77
C SER A 534 3.49 -3.75 -12.98
N PRO A 535 3.43 -3.75 -11.64
CA PRO A 535 4.29 -2.92 -10.81
C PRO A 535 5.77 -3.13 -11.13
N ARG A 536 6.55 -2.05 -11.13
CA ARG A 536 8.01 -2.13 -11.25
C ARG A 536 8.63 -2.89 -10.08
N LYS A 537 9.81 -3.43 -10.27
CA LYS A 537 10.63 -3.98 -9.18
C LYS A 537 10.99 -2.87 -8.18
N THR A 538 11.39 -3.25 -6.99
CA THR A 538 11.70 -2.31 -5.91
C THR A 538 12.88 -1.37 -6.22
N ASP A 539 13.78 -1.80 -7.09
CA ASP A 539 14.90 -0.99 -7.58
C ASP A 539 14.50 -0.03 -8.72
N GLY A 540 13.23 -0.03 -9.12
CA GLY A 540 12.69 0.78 -10.22
C GLY A 540 12.80 0.13 -11.60
N SER A 541 13.48 -1.00 -11.75
CA SER A 541 13.61 -1.68 -13.04
C SER A 541 12.27 -2.25 -13.54
N LEU A 542 12.20 -2.61 -14.82
CA LEU A 542 11.02 -3.19 -15.43
C LEU A 542 10.61 -4.50 -14.72
N PRO A 543 9.30 -4.77 -14.64
CA PRO A 543 8.82 -6.03 -14.07
C PRO A 543 9.20 -7.22 -14.95
N ASP A 544 9.38 -8.35 -14.31
CA ASP A 544 9.47 -9.63 -15.01
C ASP A 544 8.06 -10.14 -15.32
N ILE A 545 7.68 -10.18 -16.59
CA ILE A 545 6.33 -10.47 -17.06
C ILE A 545 6.35 -11.51 -18.20
N ASP A 546 5.25 -12.22 -18.37
CA ASP A 546 5.13 -13.24 -19.42
C ASP A 546 4.75 -12.68 -20.79
N TYR A 547 4.44 -11.38 -20.88
CA TYR A 547 4.09 -10.76 -22.15
C TYR A 547 5.24 -10.79 -23.14
N LEU A 548 4.97 -11.35 -24.34
CA LEU A 548 5.92 -11.51 -25.44
C LEU A 548 7.21 -12.30 -25.09
N LYS A 549 7.27 -13.02 -23.97
CA LYS A 549 8.31 -14.01 -23.74
C LYS A 549 8.10 -15.22 -24.66
N LEU A 550 9.16 -15.72 -25.27
CA LEU A 550 9.08 -16.84 -26.19
C LEU A 550 8.77 -18.16 -25.46
N VAL A 551 7.96 -19.02 -26.07
CA VAL A 551 7.79 -20.41 -25.62
C VAL A 551 8.91 -21.30 -26.21
N SER A 552 9.22 -22.42 -25.57
CA SER A 552 10.29 -23.35 -26.00
C SER A 552 10.14 -23.94 -27.42
N GLY A 553 8.98 -23.75 -28.05
CA GLY A 553 8.71 -24.23 -29.43
C GLY A 553 8.62 -23.11 -30.45
N SER A 554 8.90 -21.87 -30.09
CA SER A 554 8.84 -20.74 -31.01
C SER A 554 9.91 -20.85 -32.09
N ASP A 555 9.54 -20.56 -33.31
CA ASP A 555 10.45 -20.55 -34.46
C ASP A 555 11.25 -19.21 -34.55
N LEU A 556 11.05 -18.30 -33.58
CA LEU A 556 11.81 -17.04 -33.44
C LEU A 556 13.13 -17.25 -32.67
N ILE A 557 13.29 -18.38 -31.95
CA ILE A 557 14.49 -18.67 -31.13
C ILE A 557 15.70 -18.91 -32.04
N ASP A 558 16.84 -18.29 -31.71
CA ASP A 558 18.13 -18.41 -32.44
C ASP A 558 18.07 -18.01 -33.93
N GLN A 559 17.10 -17.18 -34.36
CA GLN A 559 16.94 -16.79 -35.77
C GLN A 559 17.46 -15.38 -36.07
N GLY A 560 17.86 -14.65 -35.07
CA GLY A 560 18.41 -13.30 -35.20
C GLY A 560 19.85 -13.28 -35.71
N VAL A 561 20.35 -12.08 -35.95
CA VAL A 561 21.74 -11.80 -36.31
C VAL A 561 22.40 -10.97 -35.21
N ASN A 562 23.66 -11.23 -34.89
CA ASN A 562 24.38 -10.47 -33.90
C ASN A 562 24.50 -8.99 -34.32
N VAL A 563 23.86 -8.10 -33.58
CA VAL A 563 23.87 -6.64 -33.75
C VAL A 563 24.71 -5.94 -32.68
N GLY A 564 25.50 -6.69 -31.91
CA GLY A 564 26.37 -6.16 -30.86
C GLY A 564 25.70 -6.07 -29.48
N LEU A 565 24.53 -6.67 -29.31
CA LEU A 565 23.83 -6.80 -28.04
C LEU A 565 24.14 -8.18 -27.43
N ASP A 566 23.99 -8.28 -26.11
CA ASP A 566 24.10 -9.56 -25.41
C ASP A 566 22.92 -10.48 -25.79
N PHE A 567 23.18 -11.75 -25.94
CA PHE A 567 22.17 -12.78 -26.24
C PHE A 567 22.53 -14.13 -25.60
N SER A 568 21.54 -14.99 -25.49
CA SER A 568 21.68 -16.38 -25.06
C SER A 568 21.49 -17.33 -26.24
N GLY A 569 21.95 -18.58 -26.14
CA GLY A 569 21.77 -19.57 -27.22
C GLY A 569 22.82 -19.53 -28.33
N ALA A 570 22.47 -19.98 -29.53
CA ALA A 570 23.36 -20.10 -30.68
C ALA A 570 23.43 -18.80 -31.51
N ALA A 571 22.35 -18.00 -31.47
CA ALA A 571 22.23 -16.70 -32.11
C ALA A 571 21.18 -15.86 -31.29
N PRO A 572 21.10 -14.54 -31.49
CA PRO A 572 20.03 -13.75 -30.91
C PRO A 572 18.65 -14.28 -31.31
N ASP A 573 17.67 -14.11 -30.42
CA ASP A 573 16.27 -14.36 -30.75
C ASP A 573 15.68 -13.19 -31.54
N ILE A 574 14.53 -13.40 -32.15
CA ILE A 574 13.78 -12.33 -32.80
C ILE A 574 12.78 -11.75 -31.80
N GLY A 575 13.00 -10.51 -31.37
CA GLY A 575 12.14 -9.81 -30.41
C GLY A 575 12.90 -9.19 -29.24
N PRO A 576 12.17 -8.56 -28.30
CA PRO A 576 12.78 -7.80 -27.21
C PRO A 576 13.30 -8.65 -26.05
N PHE A 577 13.00 -9.94 -26.02
CA PHE A 577 13.39 -10.85 -24.96
C PHE A 577 14.07 -12.10 -25.52
N GLU A 578 15.17 -12.50 -24.92
CA GLU A 578 15.83 -13.76 -25.19
C GLU A 578 15.11 -14.93 -24.47
N PHE A 579 15.03 -16.08 -25.12
CA PHE A 579 14.49 -17.29 -24.51
C PHE A 579 15.45 -17.82 -23.43
N GLU A 580 14.93 -17.98 -22.23
CA GLU A 580 15.63 -18.58 -21.10
C GLU A 580 15.19 -20.05 -20.94
N ASN A 581 16.14 -21.01 -20.95
CA ASN A 581 15.89 -22.45 -20.78
C ASN A 581 15.51 -22.82 -19.33
#